data_2c47ea7674188a395c99ef994101a557
#
_entry.id   2c47ea7674188a395c99ef994101a557
#
_cell.length_a   1.000
_cell.length_b   1.000
_cell.length_c   1.000
_cell.angle_alpha   90.00
_cell.angle_beta   90.00
_cell.angle_gamma   90.00
#
_symmetry.space_group_name_H-M   'P 1'
#
loop_
_entity.id
_entity.type
_entity.pdbx_description
1 polymer ?
#
loop_
_entity_poly.entity_id
_entity_poly.type
_entity_poly.pdbx_seq_one_letter_code
_entity_poly.pdbx_strand_id
1 'polypeptide(L)'
;MKGKRIWSGLLALVFCLGLLPATALAAGNFTVTKLDGETVAGSENAENYTKEYTVTEDVTVAGRTRNERLIVKEEATITLNNANMSLNECKGSPIEIAEGASATLILEGENTLSAFADGPGILVNQGATVTIQSQSDDNTDRLTVSGAKAGTYVSAEMGGGGGSITTDGYAGIGGPNFDEATNYTGAINIESGTITATGYSYGAGIGGGNFSSGGTINISGGVVTALSGGTDPDGWVGVPADTKMGAGIGGSQGCGSGDINISGGIVKAYGGYGCPGIGGAPCDVTISGNAEVTGYGGDLAAGIGGYDKDKGESNEVTISDKIGRAHV
;
A
#
# COMPACT_ATOMS: atom_id res chain seq x y z
N MET A 1 -3.31 -2.43 65.18
CA MET A 1 -4.67 -2.03 64.73
C MET A 1 -4.65 -1.82 63.25
N LYS A 2 -5.20 -2.75 62.53
CA LYS A 2 -6.03 -2.75 61.33
C LYS A 2 -5.81 -1.62 60.32
N GLY A 3 -4.91 -1.81 59.38
CA GLY A 3 -4.88 -1.11 58.09
C GLY A 3 -5.68 -1.93 57.07
N LYS A 4 -6.79 -1.39 56.57
CA LYS A 4 -7.64 -2.00 55.54
C LYS A 4 -7.03 -1.80 54.17
N ARG A 5 -6.85 -2.91 53.48
CA ARG A 5 -6.58 -3.02 52.04
C ARG A 5 -7.77 -2.48 51.25
N ILE A 6 -7.54 -1.53 50.36
CA ILE A 6 -8.46 -1.21 49.27
C ILE A 6 -7.73 -1.59 47.98
N TRP A 7 -7.91 -2.83 47.60
CA TRP A 7 -7.65 -3.33 46.26
C TRP A 7 -8.95 -3.95 45.78
N SER A 8 -9.46 -3.43 44.69
CA SER A 8 -10.35 -4.11 43.75
C SER A 8 -11.32 -3.10 43.15
N GLY A 9 -11.14 -2.76 41.92
CA GLY A 9 -12.11 -2.01 41.18
C GLY A 9 -11.67 -1.44 39.85
N LEU A 10 -10.57 -1.93 39.28
CA LEU A 10 -10.15 -1.42 37.96
C LEU A 10 -9.57 -2.54 37.05
N LEU A 11 -10.15 -3.71 37.09
CA LEU A 11 -9.71 -4.82 36.22
C LEU A 11 -10.86 -5.68 35.74
N ALA A 12 -12.01 -5.11 35.46
CA ALA A 12 -13.18 -5.87 35.01
C ALA A 12 -13.94 -5.20 33.84
N LEU A 13 -13.32 -4.28 33.11
CA LEU A 13 -14.01 -3.65 31.96
C LEU A 13 -13.33 -3.84 30.62
N VAL A 14 -12.33 -4.73 30.50
CA VAL A 14 -11.63 -5.04 29.24
C VAL A 14 -11.96 -6.43 28.69
N PHE A 15 -12.83 -7.20 29.31
CA PHE A 15 -13.04 -8.61 28.94
C PHE A 15 -14.43 -8.97 28.41
N CYS A 16 -15.25 -8.01 27.98
CA CYS A 16 -16.56 -8.30 27.40
C CYS A 16 -16.73 -8.01 25.91
N LEU A 17 -15.68 -7.62 25.19
CA LEU A 17 -15.74 -7.44 23.73
C LEU A 17 -15.15 -8.63 22.93
N GLY A 18 -14.77 -9.69 23.59
CA GLY A 18 -14.06 -10.83 22.98
C GLY A 18 -14.88 -12.08 22.68
N LEU A 19 -16.21 -12.04 22.65
CA LEU A 19 -17.04 -13.21 22.35
C LEU A 19 -18.22 -12.86 21.43
N LEU A 20 -17.97 -12.22 20.33
CA LEU A 20 -18.79 -12.50 19.15
C LEU A 20 -18.25 -13.82 18.60
N PRO A 21 -19.11 -14.87 18.42
CA PRO A 21 -18.66 -16.09 17.81
C PRO A 21 -18.09 -15.69 16.43
N ALA A 22 -16.90 -16.22 16.10
CA ALA A 22 -16.43 -16.26 14.73
C ALA A 22 -17.42 -17.14 13.94
N THR A 23 -18.59 -16.61 13.69
CA THR A 23 -19.48 -17.16 12.67
C THR A 23 -18.72 -16.96 11.38
N ALA A 24 -18.28 -18.07 10.78
CA ALA A 24 -17.83 -18.11 9.41
C ALA A 24 -18.74 -17.16 8.61
N LEU A 25 -18.21 -15.99 8.24
CA LEU A 25 -18.93 -15.05 7.38
C LEU A 25 -19.04 -15.76 6.03
N ALA A 26 -20.11 -16.49 5.85
CA ALA A 26 -20.56 -16.86 4.52
C ALA A 26 -20.56 -15.57 3.71
N ALA A 27 -19.98 -15.55 2.49
CA ALA A 27 -19.83 -14.45 1.57
C ALA A 27 -20.85 -13.31 1.85
N GLY A 28 -20.56 -12.52 2.90
CA GLY A 28 -21.49 -11.56 3.47
C GLY A 28 -21.38 -10.23 2.74
N ASN A 29 -22.45 -9.46 2.81
CA ASN A 29 -22.49 -8.11 2.30
C ASN A 29 -21.35 -7.29 2.92
N PHE A 30 -20.79 -6.40 2.11
CA PHE A 30 -19.81 -5.42 2.57
C PHE A 30 -20.42 -4.52 3.65
N THR A 31 -19.70 -4.29 4.72
CA THR A 31 -20.13 -3.45 5.83
C THR A 31 -19.00 -2.56 6.31
N VAL A 32 -19.37 -1.32 6.61
CA VAL A 32 -18.52 -0.36 7.34
C VAL A 32 -19.26 0.00 8.62
N THR A 33 -18.70 -0.37 9.76
CA THR A 33 -19.34 -0.24 11.07
C THR A 33 -18.45 0.55 12.01
N LYS A 34 -19.05 1.47 12.78
CA LYS A 34 -18.37 2.19 13.86
C LYS A 34 -18.14 1.27 15.07
N LEU A 35 -17.33 1.71 16.02
CA LEU A 35 -17.04 0.94 17.24
C LEU A 35 -18.28 0.65 18.10
N ASP A 36 -19.31 1.51 18.03
CA ASP A 36 -20.60 1.30 18.72
C ASP A 36 -21.54 0.32 18.00
N GLY A 37 -21.13 -0.19 16.81
CA GLY A 37 -21.91 -1.12 16.00
C GLY A 37 -22.86 -0.45 15.00
N GLU A 38 -22.90 0.88 14.93
CA GLU A 38 -23.68 1.60 13.92
C GLU A 38 -23.06 1.41 12.53
N THR A 39 -23.88 1.13 11.53
CA THR A 39 -23.42 1.05 10.14
C THR A 39 -23.22 2.43 9.54
N VAL A 40 -22.05 2.69 8.99
CA VAL A 40 -21.79 3.95 8.26
C VAL A 40 -22.58 3.95 6.95
N ALA A 41 -23.23 5.05 6.66
CA ALA A 41 -23.94 5.24 5.40
C ALA A 41 -22.95 5.68 4.30
N GLY A 42 -22.92 4.96 3.18
CA GLY A 42 -22.19 5.39 2.01
C GLY A 42 -23.03 6.26 1.08
N SER A 43 -22.38 7.12 0.32
CA SER A 43 -22.96 7.97 -0.71
C SER A 43 -22.59 7.48 -2.12
N GLU A 44 -23.57 7.54 -3.05
CA GLU A 44 -23.30 7.18 -4.44
C GLU A 44 -22.49 8.27 -5.15
N ASN A 45 -21.45 7.84 -5.87
CA ASN A 45 -20.66 8.69 -6.76
C ASN A 45 -20.85 8.19 -8.20
N ALA A 46 -21.72 8.88 -8.95
CA ALA A 46 -22.06 8.48 -10.32
C ALA A 46 -20.91 8.66 -11.31
N GLU A 47 -19.95 9.57 -11.06
CA GLU A 47 -18.81 9.82 -11.96
C GLU A 47 -17.80 8.67 -11.90
N ASN A 48 -17.64 8.10 -10.72
CA ASN A 48 -16.71 7.00 -10.48
C ASN A 48 -17.37 5.62 -10.49
N TYR A 49 -18.69 5.57 -10.57
CA TYR A 49 -19.51 4.35 -10.45
C TYR A 49 -19.26 3.63 -9.11
N THR A 50 -19.02 4.39 -8.05
CA THR A 50 -18.70 3.86 -6.72
C THR A 50 -19.70 4.32 -5.70
N LYS A 51 -19.82 3.54 -4.61
CA LYS A 51 -20.38 3.99 -3.36
C LYS A 51 -19.24 4.32 -2.40
N GLU A 52 -19.23 5.53 -1.88
CA GLU A 52 -18.13 6.08 -1.09
C GLU A 52 -18.52 6.22 0.38
N TYR A 53 -17.67 5.75 1.25
CA TYR A 53 -17.78 5.90 2.71
C TYR A 53 -16.74 6.90 3.17
N THR A 54 -17.19 8.05 3.65
CA THR A 54 -16.32 9.02 4.31
C THR A 54 -16.04 8.57 5.73
N VAL A 55 -14.76 8.36 6.02
CA VAL A 55 -14.27 7.90 7.32
C VAL A 55 -13.65 9.10 8.05
N THR A 56 -14.21 9.44 9.21
CA THR A 56 -13.77 10.50 10.11
C THR A 56 -13.62 10.02 11.55
N GLU A 57 -13.78 8.73 11.77
CA GLU A 57 -13.69 8.08 13.07
C GLU A 57 -13.34 6.60 12.88
N ASP A 58 -13.03 5.89 13.93
CA ASP A 58 -12.64 4.48 13.89
C ASP A 58 -13.79 3.60 13.38
N VAL A 59 -13.45 2.70 12.44
CA VAL A 59 -14.42 1.79 11.82
C VAL A 59 -13.86 0.38 11.64
N THR A 60 -14.75 -0.59 11.58
CA THR A 60 -14.47 -1.96 11.12
C THR A 60 -15.06 -2.16 9.73
N VAL A 61 -14.26 -2.71 8.83
CA VAL A 61 -14.63 -3.04 7.46
C VAL A 61 -14.58 -4.53 7.27
N ALA A 62 -15.66 -5.13 6.81
CA ALA A 62 -15.74 -6.56 6.59
C ALA A 62 -16.55 -6.91 5.33
N GLY A 63 -16.37 -8.12 4.83
CA GLY A 63 -17.13 -8.64 3.70
C GLY A 63 -16.51 -8.31 2.34
N ARG A 64 -17.31 -8.40 1.29
CA ARG A 64 -16.83 -8.28 -0.09
C ARG A 64 -17.60 -7.20 -0.85
N THR A 65 -16.86 -6.37 -1.56
CA THR A 65 -17.44 -5.40 -2.50
C THR A 65 -16.68 -5.35 -3.83
N ARG A 66 -17.33 -4.77 -4.86
CA ARG A 66 -16.75 -4.53 -6.17
C ARG A 66 -16.84 -3.07 -6.63
N ASN A 67 -17.57 -2.26 -5.89
CA ASN A 67 -17.80 -0.86 -6.24
C ASN A 67 -17.92 0.07 -5.02
N GLU A 68 -17.50 -0.37 -3.86
CA GLU A 68 -17.55 0.44 -2.64
C GLU A 68 -16.12 0.75 -2.17
N ARG A 69 -15.87 2.00 -1.79
CA ARG A 69 -14.55 2.49 -1.39
C ARG A 69 -14.62 3.37 -0.14
N LEU A 70 -13.50 3.49 0.54
CA LEU A 70 -13.32 4.33 1.72
C LEU A 70 -12.52 5.59 1.37
N ILE A 71 -12.95 6.73 1.89
CA ILE A 71 -12.21 7.99 1.82
C ILE A 71 -11.98 8.47 3.25
N VAL A 72 -10.74 8.37 3.73
CA VAL A 72 -10.34 8.80 5.06
C VAL A 72 -10.00 10.29 5.01
N LYS A 73 -10.72 11.10 5.77
CA LYS A 73 -10.58 12.56 5.77
C LYS A 73 -9.98 13.13 7.05
N GLU A 74 -9.94 12.34 8.09
CA GLU A 74 -9.41 12.70 9.40
C GLU A 74 -8.55 11.54 9.94
N GLU A 75 -8.02 11.67 11.15
CA GLU A 75 -7.34 10.56 11.80
C GLU A 75 -8.34 9.47 12.18
N ALA A 76 -8.09 8.24 11.73
CA ALA A 76 -8.96 7.11 12.01
C ALA A 76 -8.20 5.77 12.04
N THR A 77 -8.69 4.87 12.88
CA THR A 77 -8.30 3.46 12.86
C THR A 77 -9.32 2.66 12.04
N ILE A 78 -8.83 1.89 11.07
CA ILE A 78 -9.66 1.05 10.21
C ILE A 78 -9.28 -0.40 10.44
N THR A 79 -10.12 -1.17 11.10
CA THR A 79 -9.93 -2.61 11.23
C THR A 79 -10.46 -3.30 9.97
N LEU A 80 -9.58 -3.90 9.19
CA LEU A 80 -9.92 -4.72 8.03
C LEU A 80 -10.08 -6.17 8.49
N ASN A 81 -11.32 -6.64 8.60
CA ASN A 81 -11.64 -7.98 9.06
C ASN A 81 -12.12 -8.85 7.90
N ASN A 82 -11.21 -9.61 7.31
CA ASN A 82 -11.47 -10.43 6.13
C ASN A 82 -12.16 -9.61 5.01
N ALA A 83 -11.73 -8.37 4.83
CA ALA A 83 -12.30 -7.45 3.87
C ALA A 83 -11.75 -7.73 2.46
N ASN A 84 -12.65 -7.84 1.48
CA ASN A 84 -12.29 -7.97 0.07
C ASN A 84 -12.92 -6.84 -0.74
N MET A 85 -12.14 -5.80 -1.00
CA MET A 85 -12.51 -4.64 -1.79
C MET A 85 -11.83 -4.72 -3.16
N SER A 86 -12.28 -5.68 -3.98
CA SER A 86 -11.78 -5.84 -5.35
C SER A 86 -12.68 -5.08 -6.30
N LEU A 87 -12.34 -3.82 -6.56
CA LEU A 87 -13.12 -2.94 -7.43
C LEU A 87 -13.20 -3.51 -8.85
N ASN A 88 -14.33 -3.33 -9.51
CA ASN A 88 -14.56 -3.80 -10.87
C ASN A 88 -15.49 -2.84 -11.61
N GLU A 89 -15.07 -2.39 -12.79
CA GLU A 89 -15.84 -1.45 -13.63
C GLU A 89 -16.08 -0.06 -12.97
N CYS A 90 -15.29 0.29 -11.96
CA CYS A 90 -15.36 1.57 -11.27
C CYS A 90 -13.97 2.20 -11.14
N LYS A 91 -13.95 3.49 -10.80
CA LYS A 91 -12.75 4.30 -10.68
C LYS A 91 -12.33 4.50 -9.23
N GLY A 92 -11.05 4.82 -9.06
CA GLY A 92 -10.45 5.19 -7.79
C GLY A 92 -9.89 4.00 -7.01
N SER A 93 -9.34 4.31 -5.87
CA SER A 93 -8.70 3.36 -4.95
C SER A 93 -9.72 2.76 -3.99
N PRO A 94 -9.60 1.47 -3.62
CA PRO A 94 -10.41 0.89 -2.54
C PRO A 94 -10.36 1.70 -1.25
N ILE A 95 -9.16 2.16 -0.88
CA ILE A 95 -8.94 3.07 0.26
C ILE A 95 -8.15 4.27 -0.23
N GLU A 96 -8.65 5.45 0.07
CA GLU A 96 -8.00 6.73 -0.15
C GLU A 96 -7.78 7.44 1.18
N ILE A 97 -6.53 7.81 1.46
CA ILE A 97 -6.19 8.68 2.58
C ILE A 97 -6.06 10.08 2.01
N ALA A 98 -7.00 10.95 2.35
CA ALA A 98 -7.04 12.33 1.84
C ALA A 98 -5.84 13.13 2.32
N GLU A 99 -5.54 14.21 1.62
CA GLU A 99 -4.44 15.12 1.96
C GLU A 99 -4.50 15.54 3.44
N GLY A 100 -3.39 15.36 4.16
CA GLY A 100 -3.25 15.69 5.58
C GLY A 100 -3.96 14.75 6.54
N ALA A 101 -4.70 13.76 6.07
CA ALA A 101 -5.35 12.76 6.93
C ALA A 101 -4.38 11.64 7.34
N SER A 102 -4.74 10.89 8.37
CA SER A 102 -3.97 9.75 8.85
C SER A 102 -4.87 8.53 9.04
N ALA A 103 -4.41 7.37 8.58
CA ALA A 103 -5.11 6.12 8.78
C ALA A 103 -4.19 5.07 9.41
N THR A 104 -4.67 4.39 10.45
CA THR A 104 -4.08 3.14 10.94
C THR A 104 -4.93 1.97 10.46
N LEU A 105 -4.37 1.12 9.59
CA LEU A 105 -5.02 -0.09 9.12
C LEU A 105 -4.61 -1.25 10.01
N ILE A 106 -5.56 -1.80 10.77
CA ILE A 106 -5.37 -3.00 11.57
C ILE A 106 -5.88 -4.19 10.75
N LEU A 107 -5.01 -5.13 10.48
CA LEU A 107 -5.33 -6.31 9.71
C LEU A 107 -5.84 -7.42 10.63
N GLU A 108 -6.97 -8.01 10.30
CA GLU A 108 -7.54 -9.17 10.95
C GLU A 108 -7.93 -10.20 9.86
N GLY A 109 -7.24 -11.34 9.84
CA GLY A 109 -7.43 -12.39 8.84
C GLY A 109 -6.87 -12.05 7.45
N GLU A 110 -7.58 -12.42 6.38
CA GLU A 110 -7.13 -12.26 5.00
C GLU A 110 -7.86 -11.09 4.31
N ASN A 111 -7.11 -10.06 3.94
CA ASN A 111 -7.64 -8.84 3.35
C ASN A 111 -7.12 -8.63 1.93
N THR A 112 -7.99 -8.17 1.03
CA THR A 112 -7.65 -7.89 -0.36
C THR A 112 -8.18 -6.53 -0.78
N LEU A 113 -7.30 -5.68 -1.30
CA LEU A 113 -7.62 -4.36 -1.83
C LEU A 113 -7.11 -4.28 -3.27
N SER A 114 -7.98 -4.15 -4.25
CA SER A 114 -7.60 -4.09 -5.66
C SER A 114 -8.33 -2.97 -6.37
N ALA A 115 -7.60 -2.03 -6.93
CA ALA A 115 -8.15 -1.04 -7.85
C ALA A 115 -8.37 -1.67 -9.23
N PHE A 116 -9.26 -1.10 -10.05
CA PHE A 116 -9.63 -1.66 -11.35
C PHE A 116 -9.23 -0.74 -12.51
N ALA A 117 -9.89 0.40 -12.64
CA ALA A 117 -9.76 1.27 -13.81
C ALA A 117 -8.61 2.28 -13.64
N ASP A 118 -8.52 2.86 -12.47
CA ASP A 118 -7.51 3.84 -12.10
C ASP A 118 -7.25 3.80 -10.58
N GLY A 119 -6.13 4.34 -10.16
CA GLY A 119 -5.76 4.50 -8.76
C GLY A 119 -4.89 3.37 -8.19
N PRO A 120 -4.14 3.69 -7.13
CA PRO A 120 -3.46 2.72 -6.29
C PRO A 120 -4.44 1.79 -5.56
N GLY A 121 -3.94 0.65 -5.08
CA GLY A 121 -4.73 -0.19 -4.18
C GLY A 121 -5.03 0.50 -2.84
N ILE A 122 -4.06 1.26 -2.32
CA ILE A 122 -4.23 2.24 -1.24
C ILE A 122 -3.61 3.55 -1.73
N LEU A 123 -4.43 4.58 -1.89
CA LEU A 123 -3.97 5.91 -2.25
C LEU A 123 -3.59 6.68 -0.99
N VAL A 124 -2.33 7.13 -0.94
CA VAL A 124 -1.79 7.95 0.15
C VAL A 124 -1.42 9.32 -0.42
N ASN A 125 -2.31 10.27 -0.30
CA ASN A 125 -2.12 11.62 -0.84
C ASN A 125 -1.00 12.38 -0.12
N GLN A 126 -0.58 13.49 -0.70
CA GLN A 126 0.45 14.36 -0.12
C GLN A 126 0.09 14.78 1.30
N GLY A 127 1.07 14.70 2.22
CA GLY A 127 0.87 15.03 3.63
C GLY A 127 0.01 14.02 4.41
N ALA A 128 -0.54 13.01 3.76
CA ALA A 128 -1.24 11.92 4.42
C ALA A 128 -0.27 10.91 5.02
N THR A 129 -0.77 10.11 5.96
CA THR A 129 -0.02 9.00 6.57
C THR A 129 -0.88 7.75 6.61
N VAL A 130 -0.34 6.62 6.16
CA VAL A 130 -0.92 5.31 6.43
C VAL A 130 0.03 4.48 7.28
N THR A 131 -0.50 3.85 8.34
CA THR A 131 0.21 2.88 9.18
C THR A 131 -0.50 1.52 9.07
N ILE A 132 0.24 0.46 8.79
CA ILE A 132 -0.31 -0.88 8.63
C ILE A 132 0.22 -1.78 9.74
N GLN A 133 -0.69 -2.40 10.47
CA GLN A 133 -0.42 -3.27 11.61
C GLN A 133 -1.25 -4.55 11.50
N SER A 134 -0.72 -5.66 12.00
CA SER A 134 -1.47 -6.90 12.22
C SER A 134 -2.14 -6.85 13.59
N GLN A 135 -3.35 -7.36 13.68
CA GLN A 135 -4.02 -7.59 14.98
C GLN A 135 -3.30 -8.68 15.77
N SER A 136 -2.71 -9.65 15.09
CA SER A 136 -1.95 -10.75 15.70
C SER A 136 -0.46 -10.45 15.75
N ASP A 137 0.20 -10.90 16.81
CA ASP A 137 1.65 -10.72 17.01
C ASP A 137 2.52 -11.60 16.11
N ASP A 138 1.93 -12.58 15.41
CA ASP A 138 2.63 -13.62 14.66
C ASP A 138 2.67 -13.38 13.13
N ASN A 139 2.22 -12.21 12.67
CA ASN A 139 2.12 -11.85 11.25
C ASN A 139 1.26 -12.81 10.41
N THR A 140 0.28 -13.48 11.01
CA THR A 140 -0.65 -14.36 10.28
C THR A 140 -1.68 -13.58 9.49
N ASP A 141 -2.01 -12.36 9.92
CA ASP A 141 -2.91 -11.48 9.19
C ASP A 141 -2.28 -10.98 7.90
N ARG A 142 -3.07 -10.97 6.84
CA ARG A 142 -2.60 -10.73 5.48
C ARG A 142 -3.27 -9.54 4.84
N LEU A 143 -2.49 -8.82 4.04
CA LEU A 143 -2.98 -7.79 3.12
C LEU A 143 -2.39 -8.04 1.73
N THR A 144 -3.25 -8.36 0.78
CA THR A 144 -2.90 -8.36 -0.65
C THR A 144 -3.48 -7.11 -1.27
N VAL A 145 -2.61 -6.26 -1.82
CA VAL A 145 -3.02 -4.98 -2.36
C VAL A 145 -2.45 -4.77 -3.75
N SER A 146 -3.27 -4.29 -4.68
CA SER A 146 -2.84 -4.03 -6.06
C SER A 146 -3.41 -2.73 -6.61
N GLY A 147 -2.56 -1.99 -7.31
CA GLY A 147 -2.98 -0.84 -8.11
C GLY A 147 -3.83 -1.26 -9.30
N ALA A 148 -4.40 -0.29 -9.97
CA ALA A 148 -5.18 -0.52 -11.18
C ALA A 148 -4.29 -1.00 -12.32
N LYS A 149 -4.79 -1.99 -13.06
CA LYS A 149 -4.16 -2.43 -14.29
C LYS A 149 -4.56 -1.45 -15.39
N ALA A 150 -3.61 -0.64 -15.88
CA ALA A 150 -3.85 0.30 -16.96
C ALA A 150 -4.64 -0.35 -18.09
N GLY A 151 -5.84 0.14 -18.33
CA GLY A 151 -6.62 -0.26 -19.47
C GLY A 151 -5.99 0.31 -20.75
N THR A 152 -5.90 -0.46 -21.81
CA THR A 152 -5.67 0.03 -23.16
C THR A 152 -6.88 0.89 -23.55
N TYR A 153 -6.89 2.16 -23.19
CA TYR A 153 -7.82 3.11 -23.82
C TYR A 153 -7.35 3.33 -25.25
N VAL A 154 -7.90 2.59 -26.15
CA VAL A 154 -7.84 2.95 -27.56
C VAL A 154 -8.78 4.15 -27.72
N SER A 155 -8.23 5.38 -27.67
CA SER A 155 -9.01 6.54 -28.07
C SER A 155 -9.29 6.42 -29.56
N ALA A 156 -10.52 6.03 -29.89
CA ALA A 156 -11.00 5.91 -31.27
C ALA A 156 -11.17 7.26 -31.99
N GLU A 157 -10.67 8.36 -31.43
CA GLU A 157 -10.94 9.72 -31.93
C GLU A 157 -9.78 10.42 -32.62
N MET A 158 -8.73 9.73 -33.05
CA MET A 158 -7.78 10.34 -33.99
C MET A 158 -7.51 9.38 -35.15
N GLY A 159 -8.12 9.70 -36.29
CA GLY A 159 -7.86 9.06 -37.57
C GLY A 159 -6.42 9.28 -38.06
N GLY A 160 -5.49 8.65 -37.41
CA GLY A 160 -4.08 8.62 -37.74
C GLY A 160 -3.44 7.46 -36.99
N GLY A 161 -2.95 6.44 -37.71
CA GLY A 161 -2.47 5.17 -37.19
C GLY A 161 -1.27 5.27 -36.24
N GLY A 162 -1.54 5.62 -35.01
CA GLY A 162 -0.62 5.55 -33.87
C GLY A 162 -1.46 5.32 -32.63
N GLY A 163 -1.53 4.08 -32.17
CA GLY A 163 -2.16 3.79 -30.89
C GLY A 163 -1.40 4.53 -29.78
N SER A 164 -2.07 5.48 -29.12
CA SER A 164 -1.54 6.05 -27.88
C SER A 164 -1.64 4.96 -26.82
N ILE A 165 -0.52 4.38 -26.46
CA ILE A 165 -0.39 3.55 -25.28
C ILE A 165 -0.44 4.53 -24.11
N THR A 166 -1.58 4.61 -23.42
CA THR A 166 -1.62 5.31 -22.12
C THR A 166 -0.76 4.51 -21.15
N THR A 167 0.34 5.11 -20.74
CA THR A 167 1.34 4.51 -19.86
C THR A 167 0.98 4.73 -18.40
N ASP A 168 -0.29 4.60 -18.05
CA ASP A 168 -0.75 4.77 -16.67
C ASP A 168 -0.22 3.65 -15.80
N GLY A 169 0.46 4.00 -14.73
CA GLY A 169 1.03 3.06 -13.79
C GLY A 169 0.68 3.44 -12.36
N TYR A 170 0.00 2.57 -11.67
CA TYR A 170 -0.46 2.83 -10.32
C TYR A 170 0.29 1.98 -9.30
N ALA A 171 0.64 2.60 -8.18
CA ALA A 171 1.27 1.90 -7.07
C ALA A 171 0.32 0.85 -6.46
N GLY A 172 0.88 -0.18 -5.83
CA GLY A 172 0.11 -1.05 -4.94
C GLY A 172 -0.38 -0.25 -3.74
N ILE A 173 0.57 0.32 -2.98
CA ILE A 173 0.34 1.24 -1.86
C ILE A 173 1.11 2.51 -2.17
N GLY A 174 0.45 3.65 -2.24
CA GLY A 174 1.16 4.91 -2.38
C GLY A 174 0.51 5.98 -3.22
N GLY A 175 1.31 6.67 -4.02
CA GLY A 175 0.89 7.87 -4.73
C GLY A 175 0.07 7.61 -5.99
N PRO A 176 -0.61 8.65 -6.45
CA PRO A 176 -1.38 8.61 -7.68
C PRO A 176 -0.46 8.52 -8.90
N ASN A 177 -1.06 8.26 -10.06
CA ASN A 177 -0.45 8.51 -11.35
C ASN A 177 -0.30 10.02 -11.57
N PHE A 178 0.77 10.43 -12.25
CA PHE A 178 1.07 11.84 -12.48
C PHE A 178 -0.02 12.51 -13.33
N ASP A 179 -0.58 13.57 -12.77
CA ASP A 179 -1.23 14.64 -13.53
C ASP A 179 -0.82 15.96 -12.88
N GLU A 180 0.23 16.57 -13.43
CA GLU A 180 0.85 17.83 -12.98
C GLU A 180 1.73 17.77 -11.70
N ALA A 181 2.90 18.33 -11.79
CA ALA A 181 4.11 18.46 -10.99
C ALA A 181 4.02 18.61 -9.44
N THR A 182 2.96 18.24 -8.77
CA THR A 182 2.75 18.51 -7.33
C THR A 182 2.29 17.32 -6.49
N ASN A 183 2.02 16.16 -7.07
CA ASN A 183 1.47 15.04 -6.32
C ASN A 183 2.56 14.11 -5.80
N TYR A 184 2.96 14.33 -4.56
CA TYR A 184 3.86 13.45 -3.84
C TYR A 184 3.06 12.43 -3.04
N THR A 185 3.57 11.22 -2.95
CA THR A 185 3.07 10.21 -2.01
C THR A 185 3.29 10.72 -0.58
N GLY A 186 2.33 10.49 0.29
CA GLY A 186 2.48 10.73 1.74
C GLY A 186 3.41 9.72 2.43
N ALA A 187 3.30 9.60 3.74
CA ALA A 187 4.10 8.67 4.52
C ALA A 187 3.42 7.28 4.58
N ILE A 188 4.23 6.22 4.41
CA ILE A 188 3.78 4.83 4.50
C ILE A 188 4.58 4.15 5.59
N ASN A 189 3.91 3.67 6.64
CA ASN A 189 4.50 2.94 7.74
C ASN A 189 3.98 1.49 7.74
N ILE A 190 4.86 0.51 7.81
CA ILE A 190 4.51 -0.91 7.96
C ILE A 190 5.19 -1.42 9.22
N GLU A 191 4.38 -1.84 10.21
CA GLU A 191 4.86 -2.26 11.51
C GLU A 191 4.74 -3.77 11.71
N SER A 192 3.71 -4.41 11.14
CA SER A 192 3.52 -5.86 11.25
C SER A 192 2.56 -6.39 10.18
N GLY A 193 2.36 -7.71 10.15
CA GLY A 193 1.50 -8.40 9.18
C GLY A 193 2.25 -8.95 7.97
N THR A 194 1.56 -9.73 7.16
CA THR A 194 2.08 -10.23 5.88
C THR A 194 1.47 -9.42 4.73
N ILE A 195 2.26 -8.57 4.12
CA ILE A 195 1.84 -7.60 3.11
C ILE A 195 2.40 -8.02 1.74
N THR A 196 1.51 -8.13 0.75
CA THR A 196 1.91 -8.26 -0.66
C THR A 196 1.34 -7.07 -1.43
N ALA A 197 2.21 -6.19 -1.91
CA ALA A 197 1.83 -4.98 -2.63
C ALA A 197 2.32 -5.06 -4.08
N THR A 198 1.40 -4.91 -5.04
CA THR A 198 1.69 -5.00 -6.46
C THR A 198 1.31 -3.71 -7.17
N GLY A 199 2.28 -3.03 -7.76
CA GLY A 199 2.05 -1.96 -8.71
C GLY A 199 1.79 -2.51 -10.11
N TYR A 200 1.31 -1.66 -11.01
CA TYR A 200 1.17 -2.00 -12.44
C TYR A 200 1.88 -0.99 -13.32
N SER A 201 2.36 -1.48 -14.47
CA SER A 201 3.10 -0.68 -15.46
C SER A 201 4.25 0.09 -14.77
N TYR A 202 4.22 1.40 -14.76
CA TYR A 202 5.24 2.27 -14.17
C TYR A 202 5.12 2.44 -12.65
N GLY A 203 4.11 1.89 -12.00
CA GLY A 203 3.87 2.06 -10.56
C GLY A 203 4.77 1.17 -9.70
N ALA A 204 5.19 1.69 -8.56
CA ALA A 204 5.91 0.92 -7.55
C ALA A 204 4.99 -0.07 -6.83
N GLY A 205 5.56 -1.15 -6.31
CA GLY A 205 4.82 -2.01 -5.37
C GLY A 205 4.36 -1.21 -4.15
N ILE A 206 5.30 -0.51 -3.51
CA ILE A 206 5.07 0.43 -2.41
C ILE A 206 5.79 1.73 -2.76
N GLY A 207 5.06 2.84 -2.88
CA GLY A 207 5.61 4.15 -3.16
C GLY A 207 4.92 4.92 -4.27
N GLY A 208 5.65 5.41 -5.28
CA GLY A 208 5.08 6.26 -6.32
C GLY A 208 4.30 5.53 -7.41
N GLY A 209 3.24 6.14 -7.90
CA GLY A 209 2.66 5.83 -9.21
C GLY A 209 3.54 6.36 -10.34
N ASN A 210 3.10 6.23 -11.60
CA ASN A 210 3.87 6.72 -12.75
C ASN A 210 4.20 8.21 -12.62
N PHE A 211 5.47 8.58 -12.76
CA PHE A 211 6.02 9.93 -12.54
C PHE A 211 5.72 10.53 -11.16
N SER A 212 5.40 9.74 -10.16
CA SER A 212 5.20 10.18 -8.78
C SER A 212 6.35 9.74 -7.88
N SER A 213 6.69 10.57 -6.89
CA SER A 213 7.69 10.21 -5.89
C SER A 213 7.14 9.14 -4.94
N GLY A 214 8.04 8.33 -4.37
CA GLY A 214 7.65 7.26 -3.46
C GLY A 214 7.18 7.69 -2.07
N GLY A 215 7.33 8.95 -1.70
CA GLY A 215 7.07 9.42 -0.34
C GLY A 215 8.08 8.87 0.67
N THR A 216 7.82 9.09 1.95
CA THR A 216 8.63 8.51 3.03
C THR A 216 8.09 7.13 3.39
N ILE A 217 8.95 6.10 3.37
CA ILE A 217 8.56 4.72 3.62
C ILE A 217 9.33 4.18 4.83
N ASN A 218 8.61 3.76 5.86
CA ASN A 218 9.17 3.18 7.06
C ASN A 218 8.66 1.75 7.25
N ILE A 219 9.57 0.78 7.34
CA ILE A 219 9.24 -0.62 7.63
C ILE A 219 9.97 -1.03 8.89
N SER A 220 9.23 -1.25 9.97
CA SER A 220 9.78 -1.66 11.26
C SER A 220 9.50 -3.12 11.60
N GLY A 221 8.66 -3.80 10.81
CA GLY A 221 8.32 -5.21 11.03
C GLY A 221 7.51 -5.81 9.89
N GLY A 222 6.98 -7.01 10.15
CA GLY A 222 6.16 -7.74 9.17
C GLY A 222 6.94 -8.55 8.14
N VAL A 223 6.18 -9.19 7.25
CA VAL A 223 6.69 -9.89 6.06
C VAL A 223 6.17 -9.15 4.84
N VAL A 224 7.04 -8.40 4.17
CA VAL A 224 6.66 -7.49 3.09
C VAL A 224 7.20 -8.00 1.76
N THR A 225 6.31 -8.17 0.79
CA THR A 225 6.67 -8.43 -0.61
C THR A 225 6.13 -7.31 -1.48
N ALA A 226 6.99 -6.56 -2.11
CA ALA A 226 6.64 -5.44 -2.97
C ALA A 226 7.07 -5.72 -4.41
N LEU A 227 6.12 -5.67 -5.32
CA LEU A 227 6.28 -6.02 -6.73
C LEU A 227 5.92 -4.82 -7.61
N SER A 228 6.84 -4.39 -8.42
CA SER A 228 6.56 -3.40 -9.45
C SER A 228 5.93 -4.04 -10.68
N GLY A 229 5.05 -3.34 -11.34
CA GLY A 229 4.62 -3.62 -12.71
C GLY A 229 4.06 -5.01 -12.97
N GLY A 230 3.53 -5.71 -11.95
CA GLY A 230 2.98 -7.07 -12.15
C GLY A 230 4.08 -8.13 -12.36
N THR A 231 5.23 -7.98 -11.74
CA THR A 231 6.22 -9.05 -11.64
C THR A 231 5.69 -10.11 -10.69
N ASP A 232 5.48 -11.31 -11.21
CA ASP A 232 5.23 -12.49 -10.38
C ASP A 232 6.61 -13.07 -10.00
N PRO A 233 6.90 -13.31 -8.70
CA PRO A 233 8.15 -13.96 -8.30
C PRO A 233 8.33 -15.37 -8.85
N ASP A 234 7.24 -16.03 -9.23
CA ASP A 234 7.23 -17.39 -9.77
C ASP A 234 7.11 -17.47 -11.31
N GLY A 235 7.02 -16.34 -12.00
CA GLY A 235 6.92 -16.33 -13.46
C GLY A 235 6.11 -15.17 -14.05
N TRP A 236 6.40 -14.90 -15.25
CA TRP A 236 5.91 -13.87 -16.14
C TRP A 236 4.40 -13.76 -16.27
N VAL A 237 3.80 -12.66 -15.92
CA VAL A 237 2.45 -12.31 -16.37
C VAL A 237 2.54 -11.23 -17.45
N GLY A 238 2.70 -11.67 -18.70
CA GLY A 238 2.22 -11.06 -19.94
C GLY A 238 2.40 -9.56 -20.25
N VAL A 239 3.20 -8.82 -19.51
CA VAL A 239 3.56 -7.43 -19.83
C VAL A 239 4.96 -7.42 -20.40
N PRO A 240 5.21 -6.80 -21.57
CA PRO A 240 6.56 -6.71 -22.13
C PRO A 240 7.56 -6.18 -21.10
N ALA A 241 8.77 -6.73 -21.06
CA ALA A 241 9.80 -6.36 -20.10
C ALA A 241 10.16 -4.87 -20.12
N ASP A 242 9.90 -4.20 -21.22
CA ASP A 242 10.13 -2.79 -21.50
C ASP A 242 9.07 -1.85 -20.92
N THR A 243 7.97 -2.36 -20.35
CA THR A 243 6.87 -1.55 -19.80
C THR A 243 6.80 -1.56 -18.27
N LYS A 244 7.76 -2.18 -17.59
CA LYS A 244 7.77 -2.33 -16.13
C LYS A 244 8.82 -1.40 -15.52
N MET A 245 8.47 -0.19 -15.19
CA MET A 245 9.40 0.88 -14.82
C MET A 245 9.08 1.52 -13.46
N GLY A 246 8.76 0.73 -12.44
CA GLY A 246 8.62 1.18 -11.06
C GLY A 246 9.61 0.46 -10.15
N ALA A 247 9.96 1.03 -9.02
CA ALA A 247 10.68 0.31 -7.97
C ALA A 247 9.78 -0.73 -7.29
N GLY A 248 10.36 -1.78 -6.72
CA GLY A 248 9.61 -2.62 -5.80
C GLY A 248 9.11 -1.78 -4.61
N ILE A 249 10.05 -1.08 -3.94
CA ILE A 249 9.80 -0.09 -2.90
C ILE A 249 10.52 1.20 -3.29
N GLY A 250 9.77 2.30 -3.48
CA GLY A 250 10.36 3.60 -3.83
C GLY A 250 9.59 4.38 -4.88
N GLY A 251 10.30 5.09 -5.75
CA GLY A 251 9.69 5.89 -6.81
C GLY A 251 9.42 5.11 -8.10
N SER A 252 8.78 5.77 -9.03
CA SER A 252 8.68 5.31 -10.43
C SER A 252 9.87 5.79 -11.26
N GLN A 253 9.91 5.45 -12.54
CA GLN A 253 11.01 5.84 -13.43
C GLN A 253 11.24 7.36 -13.46
N GLY A 254 12.47 7.76 -13.14
CA GLY A 254 12.88 9.16 -13.15
C GLY A 254 12.35 10.00 -11.99
N CYS A 255 11.67 9.38 -11.03
CA CYS A 255 11.18 10.03 -9.82
C CYS A 255 11.84 9.41 -8.60
N GLY A 256 12.32 10.26 -7.71
CA GLY A 256 12.89 9.86 -6.44
C GLY A 256 11.86 9.25 -5.51
N SER A 257 12.33 8.70 -4.45
CA SER A 257 11.53 8.46 -3.25
C SER A 257 11.91 9.52 -2.22
N GLY A 258 11.08 9.72 -1.20
CA GLY A 258 11.56 10.22 0.06
C GLY A 258 12.45 9.15 0.74
N ASP A 259 12.79 9.37 1.98
CA ASP A 259 13.64 8.44 2.72
C ASP A 259 12.96 7.07 2.88
N ILE A 260 13.71 6.01 2.64
CA ILE A 260 13.28 4.63 2.88
C ILE A 260 14.05 4.09 4.08
N ASN A 261 13.32 3.82 5.16
CA ASN A 261 13.88 3.33 6.41
C ASN A 261 13.35 1.92 6.72
N ILE A 262 14.22 0.91 6.74
CA ILE A 262 13.86 -0.46 7.05
C ILE A 262 14.63 -0.87 8.31
N SER A 263 13.93 -0.98 9.44
CA SER A 263 14.54 -1.29 10.74
C SER A 263 14.18 -2.67 11.28
N GLY A 264 13.28 -3.39 10.61
CA GLY A 264 12.86 -4.73 11.01
C GLY A 264 12.06 -5.44 9.92
N GLY A 265 11.64 -6.67 10.22
CA GLY A 265 10.85 -7.49 9.32
C GLY A 265 11.66 -8.21 8.25
N ILE A 266 10.93 -8.96 7.41
CA ILE A 266 11.45 -9.67 6.24
C ILE A 266 10.92 -8.96 5.00
N VAL A 267 11.79 -8.31 4.24
CA VAL A 267 11.40 -7.46 3.11
C VAL A 267 11.98 -8.02 1.82
N LYS A 268 11.11 -8.26 0.84
CA LYS A 268 11.48 -8.62 -0.53
C LYS A 268 10.87 -7.61 -1.49
N ALA A 269 11.70 -7.01 -2.33
CA ALA A 269 11.25 -5.98 -3.26
C ALA A 269 11.78 -6.26 -4.67
N TYR A 270 10.89 -6.20 -5.66
CA TYR A 270 11.18 -6.53 -7.05
C TYR A 270 10.91 -5.30 -7.92
N GLY A 271 11.97 -4.73 -8.46
CA GLY A 271 11.90 -3.62 -9.40
C GLY A 271 11.59 -4.07 -10.82
N GLY A 272 10.98 -3.20 -11.59
CA GLY A 272 10.78 -3.38 -13.02
C GLY A 272 12.02 -3.02 -13.84
N TYR A 273 11.91 -3.10 -15.15
CA TYR A 273 13.02 -2.77 -16.07
C TYR A 273 13.60 -1.38 -15.79
N GLY A 274 14.90 -1.29 -15.61
CA GLY A 274 15.60 -0.04 -15.30
C GLY A 274 15.35 0.53 -13.90
N CYS A 275 14.64 -0.19 -13.04
CA CYS A 275 14.27 0.30 -11.70
C CYS A 275 14.78 -0.60 -10.59
N PRO A 276 15.19 -0.02 -9.44
CA PRO A 276 15.72 -0.79 -8.33
C PRO A 276 14.64 -1.63 -7.64
N GLY A 277 15.09 -2.69 -6.96
CA GLY A 277 14.22 -3.39 -6.02
C GLY A 277 13.77 -2.44 -4.92
N ILE A 278 14.72 -1.73 -4.29
CA ILE A 278 14.48 -0.73 -3.25
C ILE A 278 15.25 0.52 -3.60
N GLY A 279 14.56 1.67 -3.67
CA GLY A 279 15.19 2.95 -3.90
C GLY A 279 14.54 3.80 -4.98
N GLY A 280 15.33 4.63 -5.61
CA GLY A 280 14.93 5.63 -6.61
C GLY A 280 16.09 6.61 -6.83
N ALA A 281 15.83 7.72 -7.49
CA ALA A 281 16.81 8.81 -7.60
C ALA A 281 16.09 10.17 -7.65
N PRO A 282 16.34 11.06 -6.68
CA PRO A 282 17.13 10.87 -5.44
C PRO A 282 16.35 10.07 -4.38
N CYS A 283 17.04 9.32 -3.53
CA CYS A 283 16.45 8.54 -2.45
C CYS A 283 17.54 8.07 -1.48
N ASP A 284 17.37 8.32 -0.19
CA ASP A 284 18.23 7.75 0.84
C ASP A 284 17.60 6.46 1.39
N VAL A 285 18.38 5.38 1.40
CA VAL A 285 17.94 4.08 1.91
C VAL A 285 18.72 3.74 3.17
N THR A 286 18.04 3.62 4.29
CA THR A 286 18.61 3.19 5.56
C THR A 286 18.07 1.81 5.95
N ILE A 287 18.96 0.84 6.10
CA ILE A 287 18.66 -0.50 6.61
C ILE A 287 19.37 -0.68 7.95
N SER A 288 18.62 -1.03 8.99
CA SER A 288 19.14 -1.10 10.36
C SER A 288 18.45 -2.21 11.18
N GLY A 289 18.83 -2.33 12.44
CA GLY A 289 18.17 -3.25 13.38
C GLY A 289 18.32 -4.71 13.00
N ASN A 290 17.22 -5.45 13.01
CA ASN A 290 17.17 -6.87 12.68
C ASN A 290 16.45 -7.15 11.37
N ALA A 291 16.41 -6.19 10.46
CA ALA A 291 15.79 -6.34 9.17
C ALA A 291 16.49 -7.41 8.30
N GLU A 292 15.69 -8.26 7.63
CA GLU A 292 16.15 -9.15 6.57
C GLU A 292 15.63 -8.60 5.24
N VAL A 293 16.52 -8.04 4.41
CA VAL A 293 16.14 -7.29 3.21
C VAL A 293 16.73 -7.92 1.96
N THR A 294 15.91 -8.14 0.96
CA THR A 294 16.32 -8.57 -0.36
C THR A 294 15.69 -7.68 -1.43
N GLY A 295 16.52 -6.95 -2.15
CA GLY A 295 16.12 -6.15 -3.31
C GLY A 295 16.54 -6.86 -4.61
N TYR A 296 15.61 -6.99 -5.54
CA TYR A 296 15.87 -7.47 -6.89
C TYR A 296 15.61 -6.30 -7.84
N GLY A 297 16.68 -5.73 -8.41
CA GLY A 297 16.56 -4.76 -9.49
C GLY A 297 16.09 -5.44 -10.77
N GLY A 298 15.37 -4.71 -11.60
CA GLY A 298 15.15 -5.12 -12.98
C GLY A 298 16.44 -5.01 -13.80
N ASP A 299 16.38 -5.39 -15.09
CA ASP A 299 17.55 -5.27 -15.98
C ASP A 299 18.11 -3.84 -15.91
N LEU A 300 19.43 -3.73 -15.77
CA LEU A 300 20.19 -2.46 -15.68
C LEU A 300 19.98 -1.66 -14.38
N ALA A 301 19.39 -2.22 -13.34
CA ALA A 301 19.16 -1.53 -12.08
C ALA A 301 19.73 -2.27 -10.86
N ALA A 302 20.00 -1.52 -9.81
CA ALA A 302 20.49 -2.07 -8.55
C ALA A 302 19.41 -2.85 -7.81
N GLY A 303 19.78 -3.85 -7.02
CA GLY A 303 18.87 -4.48 -6.08
C GLY A 303 18.40 -3.46 -5.03
N ILE A 304 19.34 -2.70 -4.46
CA ILE A 304 19.09 -1.61 -3.51
C ILE A 304 19.93 -0.40 -3.97
N GLY A 305 19.31 0.77 -4.12
CA GLY A 305 19.98 1.99 -4.55
C GLY A 305 19.24 2.77 -5.61
N GLY A 306 19.97 3.41 -6.52
CA GLY A 306 19.41 4.28 -7.55
C GLY A 306 19.23 3.65 -8.90
N TYR A 307 18.74 4.48 -9.79
CA TYR A 307 18.71 4.23 -11.23
C TYR A 307 20.09 4.37 -11.88
N ASP A 308 20.14 4.19 -13.18
CA ASP A 308 21.33 4.35 -14.01
C ASP A 308 22.11 5.66 -13.71
N LYS A 309 23.42 5.51 -13.58
CA LYS A 309 24.40 6.53 -13.14
C LYS A 309 24.55 7.75 -14.06
N ASP A 310 23.86 7.83 -15.18
CA ASP A 310 24.05 8.90 -16.17
C ASP A 310 23.35 10.22 -15.79
N LYS A 311 22.54 10.28 -14.74
CA LYS A 311 21.82 11.49 -14.33
C LYS A 311 22.40 12.25 -13.13
N GLY A 312 23.51 11.79 -12.55
CA GLY A 312 24.28 12.55 -11.55
C GLY A 312 23.60 12.75 -10.19
N GLU A 313 22.51 12.07 -9.92
CA GLU A 313 21.83 12.14 -8.63
C GLU A 313 22.41 11.08 -7.68
N SER A 314 22.84 11.52 -6.50
CA SER A 314 23.45 10.64 -5.51
C SER A 314 22.37 10.04 -4.60
N ASN A 315 22.42 8.73 -4.44
CA ASN A 315 21.68 8.03 -3.39
C ASN A 315 22.65 7.57 -2.33
N GLU A 316 22.29 7.72 -1.08
CA GLU A 316 23.01 7.12 0.01
C GLU A 316 22.32 5.82 0.44
N VAL A 317 23.08 4.73 0.50
CA VAL A 317 22.62 3.47 1.06
C VAL A 317 23.41 3.21 2.34
N THR A 318 22.75 3.40 3.45
CA THR A 318 23.33 3.16 4.78
C THR A 318 22.82 1.83 5.32
N ILE A 319 23.77 0.93 5.66
CA ILE A 319 23.47 -0.36 6.26
C ILE A 319 24.20 -0.42 7.60
N SER A 320 23.46 -0.45 8.70
CA SER A 320 23.99 -0.47 10.06
C SER A 320 23.42 -1.61 10.90
N ASP A 321 24.12 -2.00 11.94
CA ASP A 321 23.77 -3.07 12.88
C ASP A 321 23.81 -4.50 12.35
N LYS A 322 23.22 -5.46 13.09
CA LYS A 322 23.22 -6.88 12.71
C LYS A 322 22.15 -7.14 11.69
N ILE A 323 22.47 -6.97 10.42
CA ILE A 323 21.62 -7.35 9.33
C ILE A 323 21.67 -8.86 9.15
N GLY A 324 20.52 -9.51 9.09
CA GLY A 324 20.43 -10.94 8.85
C GLY A 324 21.03 -11.34 7.49
N ARG A 325 20.64 -10.69 6.40
CA ARG A 325 21.22 -10.76 5.04
C ARG A 325 20.73 -9.60 4.20
N ALA A 326 21.63 -8.82 3.60
CA ALA A 326 21.32 -7.93 2.50
C ALA A 326 21.95 -8.50 1.21
N HIS A 327 21.16 -8.71 0.17
CA HIS A 327 21.65 -8.97 -1.17
C HIS A 327 21.55 -7.68 -1.99
N VAL A 328 22.68 -7.14 -2.38
CA VAL A 328 22.83 -5.91 -3.18
C VAL A 328 23.03 -6.29 -4.64
#